data_269bf368bfb8209505ca85b2bc3d2d20
#
_entry.id   269bf368bfb8209505ca85b2bc3d2d20
#
_cell.length_a   1.000
_cell.length_b   1.000
_cell.length_c   1.000
_cell.angle_alpha   90.00
_cell.angle_beta   90.00
_cell.angle_gamma   90.00
#
_symmetry.space_group_name_H-M   'P 1'
#
loop_
_entity.id
_entity.type
_entity.pdbx_description
1 polymer ?
#
loop_
_entity_poly.entity_id
_entity_poly.type
_entity_poly.pdbx_seq_one_letter_code
_entity_poly.pdbx_strand_id
1 'polypeptide(L)'
;MNFNSPISQAQEVGTDEPLRTRSGYKVVEAIKNFKAVLEQSGAQAAGKSLHHTADLVCSGCFFLWQKLLWEYAFDHVGIASPRIFHFLKKRFFEMDGAYTKLPAEQFYRSVEHQKNIAECLLLVRACPRRPPLKMPRVPPETHSGEWVRSSTGTAPPSVAVGRVFRQSHDLAILKRVGDEFAKSCGDGATERALFWMKWLFEEEMYLKKNKEGSLSAMDRGPPGWPAKSRRHVGFYLTAVLAEIYKDLAPKTGMRMHEEFQSLLNLYNFPDKNFTQKRRVDALCLCIQIVCEVPRWKVAAAPSLVTDPLALERAVGHAESFFREVLAFDPPVGNIEKEAKKGTRTTPSVAPMDAKKRKELALQQQLAAYDNMVDNWMGTN
;
A
#
# COMPACT_ATOMS: atom_id res chain seq x y z
N MET A 1 -2.02 -1.45 63.29
CA MET A 1 -2.12 -2.75 62.60
C MET A 1 -1.73 -2.50 61.16
N ASN A 2 -0.51 -2.85 60.83
CA ASN A 2 0.06 -2.69 59.49
C ASN A 2 -0.24 -3.94 58.69
N PHE A 3 -1.00 -3.83 57.59
CA PHE A 3 -1.13 -4.87 56.58
C PHE A 3 -0.31 -4.47 55.38
N ASN A 4 0.96 -4.94 55.38
CA ASN A 4 1.79 -5.02 54.16
C ASN A 4 1.41 -6.29 53.38
N SER A 5 0.69 -6.13 52.24
CA SER A 5 0.53 -7.18 51.26
C SER A 5 1.77 -7.17 50.35
N PRO A 6 2.42 -8.30 50.07
CA PRO A 6 3.51 -8.35 49.14
C PRO A 6 2.97 -8.22 47.71
N ILE A 7 3.34 -7.16 47.02
CA ILE A 7 3.21 -7.02 45.58
C ILE A 7 4.10 -8.11 44.96
N SER A 8 3.44 -9.11 44.37
CA SER A 8 4.07 -10.14 43.57
C SER A 8 4.80 -9.47 42.38
N GLN A 9 6.11 -9.37 42.48
CA GLN A 9 6.98 -9.05 41.35
C GLN A 9 6.89 -10.23 40.38
N ALA A 10 6.08 -10.08 39.34
CA ALA A 10 6.19 -10.94 38.16
C ALA A 10 7.58 -10.70 37.58
N GLN A 11 8.48 -11.66 37.80
CA GLN A 11 9.76 -11.74 37.11
C GLN A 11 9.49 -11.73 35.62
N GLU A 12 9.86 -10.64 34.94
CA GLU A 12 10.06 -10.65 33.49
C GLU A 12 11.20 -11.64 33.21
N VAL A 13 10.84 -12.87 32.90
CA VAL A 13 11.78 -13.84 32.34
C VAL A 13 12.04 -13.33 30.91
N GLY A 14 13.13 -12.61 30.77
CA GLY A 14 13.70 -12.25 29.48
C GLY A 14 14.24 -13.50 28.79
N THR A 15 13.39 -14.24 28.14
CA THR A 15 13.79 -15.29 27.21
C THR A 15 14.14 -14.62 25.88
N ASP A 16 15.40 -14.64 25.50
CA ASP A 16 15.94 -14.24 24.19
C ASP A 16 15.43 -15.16 23.03
N GLU A 17 14.47 -16.02 23.31
CA GLU A 17 13.89 -16.89 22.31
C GLU A 17 12.97 -16.08 21.36
N PRO A 18 13.18 -16.19 20.03
CA PRO A 18 12.36 -15.50 19.06
C PRO A 18 10.91 -15.99 19.14
N LEU A 19 9.95 -15.07 19.16
CA LEU A 19 8.53 -15.40 19.18
C LEU A 19 8.15 -16.31 17.99
N ARG A 20 7.33 -17.31 18.30
CA ARG A 20 6.85 -18.30 17.31
C ARG A 20 5.36 -18.16 17.12
N THR A 21 4.91 -18.48 15.92
CA THR A 21 3.47 -18.62 15.60
C THR A 21 2.89 -19.86 16.31
N ARG A 22 1.56 -20.04 16.28
CA ARG A 22 0.91 -21.22 16.83
C ARG A 22 1.44 -22.54 16.23
N SER A 23 1.75 -22.55 14.94
CA SER A 23 2.36 -23.69 14.26
C SER A 23 3.86 -23.85 14.51
N GLY A 24 4.45 -23.04 15.40
CA GLY A 24 5.85 -23.16 15.83
C GLY A 24 6.88 -22.47 14.92
N TYR A 25 6.46 -21.79 13.83
CA TYR A 25 7.39 -21.06 12.97
C TYR A 25 7.90 -19.79 13.65
N LYS A 26 9.16 -19.42 13.42
CA LYS A 26 9.60 -18.06 13.71
C LYS A 26 8.81 -17.09 12.82
N VAL A 27 8.43 -15.93 13.35
CA VAL A 27 7.58 -14.97 12.63
C VAL A 27 8.15 -14.60 11.25
N VAL A 28 9.47 -14.37 11.17
CA VAL A 28 10.17 -14.05 9.91
C VAL A 28 10.07 -15.21 8.91
N GLU A 29 10.17 -16.45 9.37
CA GLU A 29 10.02 -17.65 8.53
C GLU A 29 8.57 -17.81 8.05
N ALA A 30 7.58 -17.59 8.93
CA ALA A 30 6.17 -17.63 8.56
C ALA A 30 5.84 -16.60 7.46
N ILE A 31 6.33 -15.37 7.58
CA ILE A 31 6.19 -14.32 6.56
C ILE A 31 6.84 -14.74 5.24
N LYS A 32 8.08 -15.25 5.30
CA LYS A 32 8.82 -15.70 4.09
C LYS A 32 8.08 -16.85 3.41
N ASN A 33 7.62 -17.84 4.17
CA ASN A 33 6.89 -18.99 3.66
C ASN A 33 5.56 -18.54 3.04
N PHE A 34 4.82 -17.66 3.72
CA PHE A 34 3.57 -17.11 3.18
C PHE A 34 3.78 -16.40 1.86
N LYS A 35 4.76 -15.50 1.75
CA LYS A 35 5.10 -14.82 0.49
C LYS A 35 5.46 -15.83 -0.61
N ALA A 36 6.28 -16.82 -0.30
CA ALA A 36 6.69 -17.83 -1.26
C ALA A 36 5.52 -18.67 -1.80
N VAL A 37 4.56 -19.04 -0.96
CA VAL A 37 3.38 -19.81 -1.41
C VAL A 37 2.34 -18.96 -2.14
N LEU A 38 2.29 -17.64 -1.92
CA LEU A 38 1.47 -16.73 -2.72
C LEU A 38 1.92 -16.72 -4.19
N GLU A 39 3.21 -16.85 -4.45
CA GLU A 39 3.77 -16.85 -5.80
C GLU A 39 3.60 -18.19 -6.53
N GLN A 40 3.30 -19.26 -5.82
CA GLN A 40 3.13 -20.60 -6.41
C GLN A 40 1.71 -20.81 -6.93
N SER A 41 1.56 -21.63 -7.97
CA SER A 41 0.27 -22.02 -8.57
C SER A 41 -0.15 -23.41 -8.13
N GLY A 42 -1.44 -23.75 -8.33
CA GLY A 42 -2.00 -25.08 -8.09
C GLY A 42 -2.64 -25.25 -6.72
N ALA A 43 -3.37 -26.39 -6.59
CA ALA A 43 -4.18 -26.70 -5.42
C ALA A 43 -3.35 -26.90 -4.14
N GLN A 44 -2.20 -27.56 -4.24
CA GLN A 44 -1.31 -27.77 -3.09
C GLN A 44 -0.80 -26.43 -2.52
N ALA A 45 -0.43 -25.49 -3.40
CA ALA A 45 0.00 -24.15 -2.98
C ALA A 45 -1.17 -23.36 -2.38
N ALA A 46 -2.39 -23.55 -2.86
CA ALA A 46 -3.58 -22.96 -2.26
C ALA A 46 -3.80 -23.48 -0.82
N GLY A 47 -3.70 -24.78 -0.59
CA GLY A 47 -3.79 -25.36 0.75
C GLY A 47 -2.70 -24.84 1.70
N LYS A 48 -1.44 -24.82 1.25
CA LYS A 48 -0.32 -24.23 2.03
C LYS A 48 -0.56 -22.78 2.36
N SER A 49 -1.10 -21.98 1.42
CA SER A 49 -1.38 -20.56 1.66
C SER A 49 -2.52 -20.37 2.66
N LEU A 50 -3.54 -21.23 2.68
CA LEU A 50 -4.60 -21.24 3.68
C LEU A 50 -4.05 -21.58 5.08
N HIS A 51 -3.17 -22.59 5.18
CA HIS A 51 -2.50 -22.93 6.45
C HIS A 51 -1.68 -21.76 7.00
N HIS A 52 -0.79 -21.16 6.19
CA HIS A 52 0.00 -20.00 6.63
C HIS A 52 -0.86 -18.77 6.94
N THR A 53 -1.98 -18.59 6.24
CA THR A 53 -2.95 -17.53 6.56
C THR A 53 -3.58 -17.77 7.94
N ALA A 54 -4.09 -18.99 8.19
CA ALA A 54 -4.65 -19.36 9.48
C ALA A 54 -3.61 -19.20 10.61
N ASP A 55 -2.38 -19.65 10.37
CA ASP A 55 -1.28 -19.53 11.34
C ASP A 55 -0.96 -18.08 11.68
N LEU A 56 -0.76 -17.21 10.69
CA LEU A 56 -0.50 -15.78 10.91
C LEU A 56 -1.66 -15.10 11.63
N VAL A 57 -2.90 -15.31 11.19
CA VAL A 57 -4.08 -14.67 11.76
C VAL A 57 -4.32 -15.11 13.20
N CYS A 58 -4.34 -16.43 13.45
CA CYS A 58 -4.57 -17.00 14.78
C CYS A 58 -3.42 -16.73 15.76
N SER A 59 -2.25 -16.38 15.25
CA SER A 59 -1.11 -15.94 16.05
C SER A 59 -1.09 -14.44 16.39
N GLY A 60 -2.18 -13.70 16.09
CA GLY A 60 -2.29 -12.27 16.37
C GLY A 60 -1.65 -11.36 15.31
N CYS A 61 -1.34 -11.90 14.11
CA CYS A 61 -0.73 -11.16 13.02
C CYS A 61 -1.76 -10.75 11.94
N PHE A 62 -3.01 -10.46 12.31
CA PHE A 62 -4.09 -10.17 11.36
C PHE A 62 -3.78 -8.96 10.46
N PHE A 63 -3.37 -7.83 11.02
CA PHE A 63 -3.02 -6.65 10.24
C PHE A 63 -1.75 -6.85 9.40
N LEU A 64 -0.79 -7.62 9.91
CA LEU A 64 0.39 -8.00 9.14
C LEU A 64 0.00 -8.85 7.92
N TRP A 65 -0.90 -9.83 8.08
CA TRP A 65 -1.43 -10.63 6.99
C TRP A 65 -2.12 -9.77 5.93
N GLN A 66 -2.98 -8.82 6.32
CA GLN A 66 -3.59 -7.86 5.38
C GLN A 66 -2.53 -7.06 4.62
N LYS A 67 -1.51 -6.56 5.34
CA LYS A 67 -0.39 -5.83 4.74
C LYS A 67 0.32 -6.68 3.68
N LEU A 68 0.56 -7.96 3.95
CA LEU A 68 1.20 -8.88 3.00
C LEU A 68 0.33 -9.12 1.76
N LEU A 69 -0.99 -9.21 1.91
CA LEU A 69 -1.91 -9.29 0.76
C LEU A 69 -1.94 -8.01 -0.06
N TRP A 70 -1.93 -6.83 0.57
CA TRP A 70 -1.77 -5.56 -0.14
C TRP A 70 -0.46 -5.50 -0.91
N GLU A 71 0.65 -5.89 -0.27
CA GLU A 71 1.95 -5.96 -0.92
C GLU A 71 1.90 -6.83 -2.18
N TYR A 72 1.36 -8.03 -2.05
CA TYR A 72 1.24 -8.94 -3.18
C TYR A 72 0.32 -8.38 -4.29
N ALA A 73 -0.83 -7.82 -3.93
CA ALA A 73 -1.76 -7.26 -4.90
C ALA A 73 -1.13 -6.11 -5.71
N PHE A 74 -0.39 -5.20 -5.07
CA PHE A 74 0.29 -4.11 -5.77
C PHE A 74 1.48 -4.59 -6.60
N ASP A 75 2.29 -5.50 -6.06
CA ASP A 75 3.54 -5.91 -6.70
C ASP A 75 3.31 -6.93 -7.84
N HIS A 76 2.25 -7.76 -7.78
CA HIS A 76 2.04 -8.86 -8.72
C HIS A 76 0.74 -8.81 -9.52
N VAL A 77 -0.30 -8.17 -9.02
CA VAL A 77 -1.60 -8.08 -9.71
C VAL A 77 -1.74 -6.75 -10.44
N GLY A 78 -1.67 -5.64 -9.71
CA GLY A 78 -1.74 -4.29 -10.28
C GLY A 78 -2.96 -4.08 -11.18
N ILE A 79 -2.74 -3.46 -12.34
CA ILE A 79 -3.81 -3.14 -13.30
C ILE A 79 -4.38 -4.37 -14.03
N ALA A 80 -3.75 -5.55 -13.91
CA ALA A 80 -4.29 -6.77 -14.53
C ALA A 80 -5.66 -7.16 -13.93
N SER A 81 -5.91 -6.80 -12.66
CA SER A 81 -7.21 -7.00 -12.02
C SER A 81 -7.50 -5.86 -11.01
N PRO A 82 -7.84 -4.65 -11.48
CA PRO A 82 -8.02 -3.48 -10.60
C PRO A 82 -9.18 -3.63 -9.61
N ARG A 83 -10.17 -4.49 -9.92
CA ARG A 83 -11.31 -4.79 -9.04
C ARG A 83 -10.90 -5.40 -7.71
N ILE A 84 -9.72 -6.06 -7.64
CA ILE A 84 -9.22 -6.66 -6.40
C ILE A 84 -9.00 -5.59 -5.30
N PHE A 85 -8.56 -4.38 -5.67
CA PHE A 85 -8.33 -3.30 -4.71
C PHE A 85 -9.62 -2.78 -4.10
N HIS A 86 -10.70 -2.68 -4.89
CA HIS A 86 -12.03 -2.35 -4.38
C HIS A 86 -12.54 -3.43 -3.42
N PHE A 87 -12.41 -4.72 -3.82
CA PHE A 87 -12.84 -5.85 -3.03
C PHE A 87 -12.09 -5.92 -1.68
N LEU A 88 -10.75 -5.93 -1.71
CA LEU A 88 -9.93 -6.01 -0.49
C LEU A 88 -10.20 -4.83 0.44
N LYS A 89 -10.32 -3.60 -0.08
CA LYS A 89 -10.63 -2.42 0.72
C LYS A 89 -11.94 -2.60 1.50
N LYS A 90 -13.00 -3.07 0.82
CA LYS A 90 -14.31 -3.30 1.45
C LYS A 90 -14.22 -4.40 2.52
N ARG A 91 -13.63 -5.56 2.17
CA ARG A 91 -13.53 -6.70 3.09
C ARG A 91 -12.66 -6.41 4.31
N PHE A 92 -11.51 -5.76 4.12
CA PHE A 92 -10.64 -5.41 5.24
C PHE A 92 -11.31 -4.41 6.19
N PHE A 93 -12.00 -3.40 5.66
CA PHE A 93 -12.75 -2.46 6.50
C PHE A 93 -13.82 -3.16 7.36
N GLU A 94 -14.57 -4.12 6.77
CA GLU A 94 -15.56 -4.92 7.50
C GLU A 94 -14.90 -5.77 8.60
N MET A 95 -13.81 -6.47 8.28
CA MET A 95 -13.09 -7.34 9.22
C MET A 95 -12.35 -6.56 10.31
N ASP A 96 -11.77 -5.39 10.02
CA ASP A 96 -11.08 -4.54 10.99
C ASP A 96 -12.04 -4.08 12.09
N GLY A 97 -13.26 -3.72 11.72
CA GLY A 97 -14.31 -3.36 12.66
C GLY A 97 -14.69 -4.51 13.61
N ALA A 98 -14.71 -5.76 13.10
CA ALA A 98 -14.96 -6.93 13.92
C ALA A 98 -13.75 -7.29 14.80
N TYR A 99 -12.54 -7.31 14.23
CA TYR A 99 -11.30 -7.66 14.93
C TYR A 99 -11.00 -6.72 16.11
N THR A 100 -11.32 -5.44 15.99
CA THR A 100 -11.11 -4.47 17.08
C THR A 100 -12.14 -4.53 18.18
N LYS A 101 -13.33 -5.07 17.91
CA LYS A 101 -14.44 -5.14 18.87
C LYS A 101 -14.55 -6.47 19.59
N LEU A 102 -14.14 -7.56 18.96
CA LEU A 102 -14.27 -8.91 19.50
C LEU A 102 -12.98 -9.34 20.23
N PRO A 103 -13.09 -10.19 21.26
CA PRO A 103 -11.93 -10.92 21.77
C PRO A 103 -11.26 -11.71 20.64
N ALA A 104 -9.93 -11.70 20.58
CA ALA A 104 -9.17 -12.28 19.48
C ALA A 104 -9.55 -13.75 19.20
N GLU A 105 -9.67 -14.58 20.23
CA GLU A 105 -10.08 -15.99 20.08
C GLU A 105 -11.51 -16.13 19.51
N GLN A 106 -12.42 -15.23 19.84
CA GLN A 106 -13.78 -15.25 19.28
C GLN A 106 -13.75 -14.88 17.80
N PHE A 107 -12.94 -13.90 17.40
CA PHE A 107 -12.74 -13.55 15.99
C PHE A 107 -12.17 -14.73 15.21
N TYR A 108 -11.12 -15.40 15.72
CA TYR A 108 -10.48 -16.54 15.03
C TYR A 108 -11.39 -17.76 14.90
N ARG A 109 -12.30 -17.99 15.85
CA ARG A 109 -13.24 -19.12 15.84
C ARG A 109 -14.50 -18.86 15.04
N SER A 110 -14.74 -17.63 14.59
CA SER A 110 -15.90 -17.29 13.76
C SER A 110 -15.74 -17.87 12.36
N VAL A 111 -16.61 -18.80 11.98
CA VAL A 111 -16.64 -19.42 10.65
C VAL A 111 -16.83 -18.36 9.56
N GLU A 112 -17.62 -17.32 9.82
CA GLU A 112 -17.82 -16.21 8.89
C GLU A 112 -16.51 -15.45 8.62
N HIS A 113 -15.75 -15.12 9.68
CA HIS A 113 -14.46 -14.42 9.52
C HIS A 113 -13.42 -15.30 8.84
N GLN A 114 -13.36 -16.60 9.17
CA GLN A 114 -12.49 -17.56 8.51
C GLN A 114 -12.77 -17.65 7.00
N LYS A 115 -14.04 -17.70 6.60
CA LYS A 115 -14.47 -17.69 5.20
C LYS A 115 -14.07 -16.39 4.50
N ASN A 116 -14.31 -15.22 5.11
CA ASN A 116 -13.94 -13.93 4.56
C ASN A 116 -12.41 -13.78 4.37
N ILE A 117 -11.63 -14.27 5.33
CA ILE A 117 -10.15 -14.31 5.25
C ILE A 117 -9.70 -15.20 4.10
N ALA A 118 -10.27 -16.41 3.99
CA ALA A 118 -9.95 -17.36 2.92
C ALA A 118 -10.35 -16.81 1.54
N GLU A 119 -11.52 -16.18 1.43
CA GLU A 119 -11.99 -15.55 0.19
C GLU A 119 -11.00 -14.47 -0.29
N CYS A 120 -10.56 -13.57 0.60
CA CYS A 120 -9.56 -12.55 0.27
C CYS A 120 -8.27 -13.18 -0.27
N LEU A 121 -7.74 -14.19 0.42
CA LEU A 121 -6.53 -14.89 0.00
C LEU A 121 -6.68 -15.54 -1.37
N LEU A 122 -7.75 -16.35 -1.55
CA LEU A 122 -7.96 -17.13 -2.76
C LEU A 122 -8.23 -16.27 -3.98
N LEU A 123 -8.97 -15.17 -3.82
CA LEU A 123 -9.20 -14.20 -4.90
C LEU A 123 -7.92 -13.47 -5.32
N VAL A 124 -7.10 -13.04 -4.37
CA VAL A 124 -5.79 -12.43 -4.67
C VAL A 124 -4.90 -13.41 -5.43
N ARG A 125 -4.90 -14.69 -5.05
CA ARG A 125 -4.14 -15.73 -5.74
C ARG A 125 -4.65 -16.06 -7.14
N ALA A 126 -5.98 -15.97 -7.34
CA ALA A 126 -6.62 -16.24 -8.62
C ALA A 126 -6.46 -15.10 -9.64
N CYS A 127 -6.12 -13.89 -9.19
CA CYS A 127 -5.93 -12.75 -10.08
C CYS A 127 -4.81 -13.01 -11.10
N PRO A 128 -4.98 -12.53 -12.35
CA PRO A 128 -3.89 -12.48 -13.33
C PRO A 128 -2.71 -11.69 -12.78
N ARG A 129 -1.49 -12.17 -13.07
CA ARG A 129 -0.26 -11.53 -12.60
C ARG A 129 0.37 -10.69 -13.69
N ARG A 130 1.05 -9.63 -13.29
CA ARG A 130 1.89 -8.81 -14.16
C ARG A 130 3.21 -8.46 -13.46
N PRO A 131 4.25 -8.12 -14.23
CA PRO A 131 5.47 -7.59 -13.64
C PRO A 131 5.20 -6.31 -12.81
N PRO A 132 5.95 -6.08 -11.73
CA PRO A 132 5.87 -4.84 -10.97
C PRO A 132 6.05 -3.60 -11.85
N LEU A 133 5.32 -2.55 -11.54
CA LEU A 133 5.45 -1.27 -12.22
C LEU A 133 6.86 -0.69 -11.99
N LYS A 134 7.56 -0.40 -13.08
CA LYS A 134 8.86 0.27 -13.00
C LYS A 134 8.66 1.77 -12.96
N MET A 135 9.10 2.39 -11.86
CA MET A 135 9.06 3.85 -11.75
C MET A 135 10.17 4.49 -12.61
N PRO A 136 9.85 5.53 -13.38
CA PRO A 136 10.86 6.23 -14.16
C PRO A 136 11.90 6.91 -13.25
N ARG A 137 13.12 7.06 -13.75
CA ARG A 137 14.16 7.83 -13.08
C ARG A 137 13.90 9.32 -13.30
N VAL A 138 14.02 10.11 -12.25
CA VAL A 138 14.04 11.57 -12.33
C VAL A 138 15.49 12.03 -12.11
N PRO A 139 16.14 12.54 -13.14
CA PRO A 139 17.53 13.02 -13.02
C PRO A 139 17.60 14.30 -12.17
N PRO A 140 18.60 14.47 -11.28
CA PRO A 140 18.72 15.64 -10.41
C PRO A 140 18.73 16.99 -11.15
N GLU A 141 19.30 17.04 -12.36
CA GLU A 141 19.35 18.23 -13.21
C GLU A 141 17.96 18.73 -13.64
N THR A 142 16.93 17.88 -13.56
CA THR A 142 15.55 18.25 -13.91
C THR A 142 14.92 19.21 -12.91
N HIS A 143 15.51 19.38 -11.72
CA HIS A 143 15.06 20.33 -10.71
C HIS A 143 15.62 21.74 -10.93
N SER A 144 16.42 21.97 -11.98
CA SER A 144 16.86 23.31 -12.34
C SER A 144 15.72 24.12 -12.95
N GLY A 145 15.62 25.41 -12.58
CA GLY A 145 14.60 26.30 -13.14
C GLY A 145 14.70 26.48 -14.66
N GLU A 146 15.87 26.26 -15.26
CA GLU A 146 16.10 26.30 -16.71
C GLU A 146 15.49 25.06 -17.39
N TRP A 147 15.79 23.86 -16.86
CA TRP A 147 15.21 22.63 -17.39
C TRP A 147 13.68 22.64 -17.31
N VAL A 148 13.14 23.09 -16.18
CA VAL A 148 11.70 23.20 -16.02
C VAL A 148 11.09 24.13 -17.06
N ARG A 149 11.69 25.32 -17.30
CA ARG A 149 11.18 26.25 -18.31
C ARG A 149 11.21 25.70 -19.72
N SER A 150 12.26 24.94 -20.07
CA SER A 150 12.39 24.32 -21.41
C SER A 150 11.53 23.08 -21.59
N SER A 151 11.29 22.33 -20.52
CA SER A 151 10.58 21.03 -20.57
C SER A 151 9.08 21.11 -20.26
N THR A 152 8.60 22.26 -19.77
CA THR A 152 7.18 22.52 -19.49
C THR A 152 6.64 23.68 -20.32
N GLY A 153 5.33 23.71 -20.50
CA GLY A 153 4.66 24.76 -21.31
C GLY A 153 4.47 24.37 -22.77
N THR A 154 4.84 23.14 -23.15
CA THR A 154 4.52 22.58 -24.47
C THR A 154 3.11 21.97 -24.48
N ALA A 155 2.58 21.59 -23.33
CA ALA A 155 1.23 21.11 -23.18
C ALA A 155 0.22 22.28 -23.24
N PRO A 156 -0.92 22.14 -23.93
CA PRO A 156 -2.00 23.10 -23.86
C PRO A 156 -2.55 23.13 -22.42
N PRO A 157 -3.13 24.28 -21.97
CA PRO A 157 -3.75 24.36 -20.65
C PRO A 157 -4.83 23.29 -20.47
N SER A 158 -4.72 22.48 -19.42
CA SER A 158 -5.69 21.43 -19.13
C SER A 158 -6.88 21.98 -18.33
N VAL A 159 -8.09 21.65 -18.80
CA VAL A 159 -9.33 21.99 -18.07
C VAL A 159 -9.36 21.35 -16.69
N ALA A 160 -8.92 20.08 -16.58
CA ALA A 160 -8.85 19.36 -15.31
C ALA A 160 -7.91 20.06 -14.31
N VAL A 161 -6.74 20.49 -14.77
CA VAL A 161 -5.78 21.27 -13.96
C VAL A 161 -6.38 22.62 -13.58
N GLY A 162 -7.02 23.32 -14.50
CA GLY A 162 -7.67 24.61 -14.24
C GLY A 162 -8.75 24.55 -13.15
N ARG A 163 -9.48 23.44 -13.04
CA ARG A 163 -10.48 23.23 -11.97
C ARG A 163 -9.84 23.04 -10.59
N VAL A 164 -8.63 22.52 -10.53
CA VAL A 164 -7.94 22.14 -9.27
C VAL A 164 -6.95 23.19 -8.80
N PHE A 165 -6.20 23.80 -9.74
CA PHE A 165 -5.18 24.80 -9.44
C PHE A 165 -5.78 26.09 -8.84
N ARG A 166 -5.11 26.64 -7.82
CA ARG A 166 -5.51 27.88 -7.12
C ARG A 166 -4.33 28.85 -7.07
N GLN A 167 -4.37 29.86 -7.92
CA GLN A 167 -3.28 30.83 -8.10
C GLN A 167 -2.84 31.53 -6.79
N SER A 168 -3.75 31.70 -5.84
CA SER A 168 -3.42 32.33 -4.55
C SER A 168 -2.71 31.40 -3.56
N HIS A 169 -2.66 30.09 -3.83
CA HIS A 169 -2.14 29.08 -2.90
C HIS A 169 -1.10 28.14 -3.50
N ASP A 170 -1.07 28.04 -4.82
CA ASP A 170 -0.23 27.08 -5.54
C ASP A 170 0.87 27.82 -6.31
N LEU A 171 2.09 27.30 -6.29
CA LEU A 171 3.17 27.83 -7.10
C LEU A 171 2.87 27.63 -8.61
N ALA A 172 3.24 28.59 -9.44
CA ALA A 172 2.99 28.56 -10.88
C ALA A 172 3.55 27.32 -11.58
N ILE A 173 4.65 26.76 -11.05
CA ILE A 173 5.25 25.50 -11.51
C ILE A 173 4.27 24.33 -11.42
N LEU A 174 3.46 24.28 -10.36
CA LEU A 174 2.48 23.21 -10.15
C LEU A 174 1.44 23.17 -11.26
N LYS A 175 1.03 24.35 -11.80
CA LYS A 175 0.15 24.42 -12.96
C LYS A 175 0.82 23.86 -14.22
N ARG A 176 2.04 24.33 -14.52
CA ARG A 176 2.78 23.92 -15.74
C ARG A 176 3.02 22.42 -15.77
N VAL A 177 3.55 21.87 -14.68
CA VAL A 177 3.79 20.42 -14.56
C VAL A 177 2.47 19.64 -14.53
N GLY A 178 1.43 20.20 -13.91
CA GLY A 178 0.08 19.63 -13.95
C GLY A 178 -0.48 19.52 -15.37
N ASP A 179 -0.27 20.54 -16.21
CA ASP A 179 -0.70 20.52 -17.62
C ASP A 179 0.07 19.45 -18.42
N GLU A 180 1.39 19.29 -18.22
CA GLU A 180 2.19 18.20 -18.83
C GLU A 180 1.77 16.81 -18.33
N PHE A 181 1.47 16.68 -17.05
CA PHE A 181 0.93 15.46 -16.45
C PHE A 181 -0.43 15.10 -17.07
N ALA A 182 -1.35 16.05 -17.13
CA ALA A 182 -2.68 15.85 -17.68
C ALA A 182 -2.63 15.51 -19.19
N LYS A 183 -1.74 16.18 -19.95
CA LYS A 183 -1.48 15.82 -21.35
C LYS A 183 -0.98 14.38 -21.47
N SER A 184 0.00 14.00 -20.64
CA SER A 184 0.57 12.64 -20.65
C SER A 184 -0.51 11.58 -20.35
N CYS A 185 -1.43 11.86 -19.43
CA CYS A 185 -2.60 11.01 -19.17
C CYS A 185 -3.52 10.91 -20.38
N GLY A 186 -3.85 12.04 -21.02
CA GLY A 186 -4.71 12.07 -22.20
C GLY A 186 -4.11 11.37 -23.43
N ASP A 187 -2.80 11.50 -23.61
CA ASP A 187 -2.03 10.81 -24.65
C ASP A 187 -1.82 9.30 -24.32
N GLY A 188 -2.20 8.86 -23.11
CA GLY A 188 -1.96 7.50 -22.61
C GLY A 188 -0.47 7.17 -22.47
N ALA A 189 0.36 8.16 -22.22
CA ALA A 189 1.80 8.03 -22.03
C ALA A 189 2.11 7.76 -20.54
N THR A 190 1.82 6.52 -20.09
CA THR A 190 1.93 6.11 -18.68
C THR A 190 3.27 6.45 -18.06
N GLU A 191 4.37 6.12 -18.72
CA GLU A 191 5.72 6.38 -18.21
C GLU A 191 5.99 7.87 -18.01
N ARG A 192 5.52 8.73 -18.94
CA ARG A 192 5.67 10.18 -18.84
C ARG A 192 4.77 10.76 -17.74
N ALA A 193 3.56 10.25 -17.56
CA ALA A 193 2.69 10.64 -16.46
C ALA A 193 3.28 10.27 -15.09
N LEU A 194 3.84 9.06 -14.96
CA LEU A 194 4.56 8.61 -13.76
C LEU A 194 5.82 9.44 -13.49
N PHE A 195 6.52 9.85 -14.55
CA PHE A 195 7.67 10.74 -14.44
C PHE A 195 7.26 12.08 -13.80
N TRP A 196 6.20 12.73 -14.30
CA TRP A 196 5.75 14.00 -13.75
C TRP A 196 5.22 13.89 -12.32
N MET A 197 4.51 12.79 -12.01
CA MET A 197 4.09 12.52 -10.63
C MET A 197 5.30 12.42 -9.70
N LYS A 198 6.29 11.61 -10.06
CA LYS A 198 7.50 11.40 -9.26
C LYS A 198 8.32 12.69 -9.16
N TRP A 199 8.45 13.43 -10.24
CA TRP A 199 9.11 14.73 -10.27
C TRP A 199 8.48 15.69 -9.26
N LEU A 200 7.15 15.80 -9.22
CA LEU A 200 6.44 16.64 -8.26
C LEU A 200 6.71 16.23 -6.81
N PHE A 201 6.79 14.94 -6.52
CA PHE A 201 7.13 14.48 -5.17
C PHE A 201 8.56 14.83 -4.79
N GLU A 202 9.51 14.65 -5.68
CA GLU A 202 10.92 14.97 -5.44
C GLU A 202 11.13 16.50 -5.33
N GLU A 203 10.44 17.29 -6.14
CA GLU A 203 10.48 18.76 -6.05
C GLU A 203 9.89 19.28 -4.74
N GLU A 204 8.74 18.75 -4.32
CA GLU A 204 8.15 19.06 -3.01
C GLU A 204 9.13 18.82 -1.86
N MET A 205 9.91 17.75 -1.96
CA MET A 205 10.94 17.43 -0.97
C MET A 205 12.14 18.35 -1.05
N TYR A 206 12.59 18.66 -2.27
CA TYR A 206 13.69 19.57 -2.50
C TYR A 206 13.39 20.95 -1.88
N LEU A 207 12.21 21.50 -2.15
CA LEU A 207 11.77 22.77 -1.57
C LEU A 207 11.73 22.74 -0.04
N LYS A 208 11.21 21.64 0.55
CA LYS A 208 11.17 21.49 2.01
C LYS A 208 12.56 21.36 2.64
N LYS A 209 13.45 20.59 2.01
CA LYS A 209 14.83 20.42 2.47
C LYS A 209 15.59 21.75 2.49
N ASN A 210 15.38 22.57 1.48
CA ASN A 210 16.02 23.87 1.32
C ASN A 210 15.30 25.00 2.09
N LYS A 211 14.19 24.69 2.77
CA LYS A 211 13.35 25.68 3.48
C LYS A 211 12.73 26.73 2.55
N GLU A 212 12.56 26.39 1.28
CA GLU A 212 11.98 27.27 0.24
C GLU A 212 10.45 27.22 0.20
N GLY A 213 9.83 26.44 1.10
CA GLY A 213 8.38 26.33 1.23
C GLY A 213 7.80 25.01 0.71
N SER A 214 6.65 25.09 0.05
CA SER A 214 5.91 23.93 -0.49
C SER A 214 5.31 24.31 -1.85
N LEU A 215 5.10 23.31 -2.71
CA LEU A 215 4.44 23.50 -4.02
C LEU A 215 3.01 24.03 -3.88
N SER A 216 2.33 23.67 -2.79
CA SER A 216 0.97 24.13 -2.51
C SER A 216 0.81 24.52 -1.04
N ALA A 217 0.11 25.64 -0.80
CA ALA A 217 -0.38 26.03 0.51
C ALA A 217 -1.85 25.61 0.76
N MET A 218 -2.53 25.10 -0.28
CA MET A 218 -3.94 24.71 -0.19
C MET A 218 -4.11 23.36 0.50
N ASP A 219 -5.03 23.34 1.46
CA ASP A 219 -5.45 22.15 2.17
C ASP A 219 -6.41 21.32 1.30
N ARG A 220 -5.92 20.21 0.71
CA ARG A 220 -6.68 19.30 -0.16
C ARG A 220 -6.87 17.92 0.45
N GLY A 221 -6.11 17.62 1.50
CA GLY A 221 -6.20 16.31 2.15
C GLY A 221 -7.47 16.15 2.99
N PRO A 222 -7.91 14.90 3.21
CA PRO A 222 -9.09 14.62 4.04
C PRO A 222 -8.90 15.11 5.50
N PRO A 223 -10.00 15.39 6.21
CA PRO A 223 -9.95 15.89 7.59
C PRO A 223 -9.21 14.99 8.59
N GLY A 224 -9.12 13.67 8.33
CA GLY A 224 -8.37 12.72 9.17
C GLY A 224 -6.84 12.87 9.13
N TRP A 225 -6.31 13.70 8.23
CA TRP A 225 -4.87 13.99 8.15
C TRP A 225 -4.50 15.20 9.00
N PRO A 226 -3.27 15.22 9.58
CA PRO A 226 -2.72 16.42 10.18
C PRO A 226 -2.72 17.59 9.17
N ALA A 227 -3.04 18.81 9.61
CA ALA A 227 -3.21 19.98 8.73
C ALA A 227 -2.00 20.20 7.80
N LYS A 228 -0.77 20.00 8.31
CA LYS A 228 0.47 20.13 7.53
C LYS A 228 0.55 19.08 6.40
N SER A 229 0.10 17.86 6.67
CA SER A 229 0.14 16.76 5.69
C SER A 229 -0.92 16.92 4.60
N ARG A 230 -2.05 17.57 4.89
CA ARG A 230 -3.13 17.80 3.92
C ARG A 230 -2.75 18.71 2.74
N ARG A 231 -1.62 19.41 2.85
CA ARG A 231 -1.05 20.27 1.78
C ARG A 231 -0.09 19.52 0.85
N HIS A 232 0.11 18.20 1.06
CA HIS A 232 1.04 17.42 0.23
C HIS A 232 0.59 17.39 -1.23
N VAL A 233 1.55 17.55 -2.14
CA VAL A 233 1.30 17.61 -3.60
C VAL A 233 0.57 16.40 -4.16
N GLY A 234 0.67 15.25 -3.50
CA GLY A 234 -0.09 14.06 -3.88
C GLY A 234 -1.61 14.25 -3.83
N PHE A 235 -2.14 15.08 -2.89
CA PHE A 235 -3.57 15.41 -2.87
C PHE A 235 -3.98 16.34 -4.03
N TYR A 236 -3.05 17.16 -4.52
CA TYR A 236 -3.27 17.88 -5.77
C TYR A 236 -3.38 16.91 -6.95
N LEU A 237 -2.46 15.94 -7.03
CA LEU A 237 -2.48 14.93 -8.09
C LEU A 237 -3.73 14.04 -8.05
N THR A 238 -4.19 13.63 -6.87
CA THR A 238 -5.45 12.86 -6.75
C THR A 238 -6.65 13.67 -7.24
N ALA A 239 -6.70 14.97 -6.94
CA ALA A 239 -7.76 15.86 -7.40
C ALA A 239 -7.70 16.05 -8.93
N VAL A 240 -6.52 16.26 -9.51
CA VAL A 240 -6.34 16.36 -10.96
C VAL A 240 -6.73 15.07 -11.66
N LEU A 241 -6.30 13.91 -11.14
CA LEU A 241 -6.68 12.59 -11.70
C LEU A 241 -8.19 12.35 -11.64
N ALA A 242 -8.86 12.76 -10.56
CA ALA A 242 -10.31 12.67 -10.46
C ALA A 242 -11.02 13.47 -11.56
N GLU A 243 -10.55 14.71 -11.85
CA GLU A 243 -11.08 15.53 -12.92
C GLU A 243 -10.74 14.95 -14.32
N ILE A 244 -9.53 14.41 -14.53
CA ILE A 244 -9.16 13.74 -15.78
C ILE A 244 -10.07 12.52 -16.00
N TYR A 245 -10.27 11.67 -14.99
CA TYR A 245 -11.16 10.51 -15.09
C TYR A 245 -12.58 10.92 -15.45
N LYS A 246 -13.12 11.94 -14.80
CA LYS A 246 -14.45 12.48 -15.03
C LYS A 246 -14.65 12.98 -16.47
N ASP A 247 -13.63 13.63 -17.04
CA ASP A 247 -13.67 14.11 -18.41
C ASP A 247 -13.45 13.00 -19.44
N LEU A 248 -12.69 11.96 -19.09
CA LEU A 248 -12.26 10.88 -20.00
C LEU A 248 -13.28 9.73 -20.06
N ALA A 249 -13.84 9.32 -18.92
CA ALA A 249 -14.69 8.15 -18.83
C ALA A 249 -15.93 8.22 -19.77
N PRO A 250 -16.67 9.34 -19.88
CA PRO A 250 -17.78 9.44 -20.81
C PRO A 250 -17.36 9.35 -22.28
N LYS A 251 -16.18 9.88 -22.63
CA LYS A 251 -15.65 9.91 -24.00
C LYS A 251 -15.17 8.54 -24.47
N THR A 252 -14.69 7.72 -23.56
CA THR A 252 -14.09 6.41 -23.86
C THR A 252 -15.01 5.24 -23.51
N GLY A 253 -16.16 5.50 -22.88
CA GLY A 253 -17.06 4.46 -22.39
C GLY A 253 -16.49 3.65 -21.21
N MET A 254 -15.45 4.14 -20.53
CA MET A 254 -14.78 3.47 -19.43
C MET A 254 -15.71 3.34 -18.21
N ARG A 255 -15.86 2.11 -17.69
CA ARG A 255 -16.72 1.77 -16.55
C ARG A 255 -15.90 1.17 -15.39
N MET A 256 -14.95 1.94 -14.88
CA MET A 256 -14.08 1.54 -13.75
C MET A 256 -14.13 2.55 -12.60
N HIS A 257 -15.31 3.14 -12.37
CA HIS A 257 -15.46 4.21 -11.37
C HIS A 257 -15.18 3.72 -9.96
N GLU A 258 -15.71 2.55 -9.58
CA GLU A 258 -15.54 2.01 -8.22
C GLU A 258 -14.08 1.62 -7.94
N GLU A 259 -13.44 0.98 -8.90
CA GLU A 259 -12.03 0.60 -8.82
C GLU A 259 -11.14 1.85 -8.70
N PHE A 260 -11.36 2.83 -9.56
CA PHE A 260 -10.62 4.09 -9.56
C PHE A 260 -10.82 4.88 -8.26
N GLN A 261 -12.07 5.05 -7.80
CA GLN A 261 -12.37 5.72 -6.54
C GLN A 261 -11.80 4.97 -5.33
N SER A 262 -11.80 3.64 -5.36
CA SER A 262 -11.19 2.85 -4.29
C SER A 262 -9.69 3.08 -4.19
N LEU A 263 -8.98 3.15 -5.31
CA LEU A 263 -7.54 3.46 -5.35
C LEU A 263 -7.25 4.90 -4.90
N LEU A 264 -8.04 5.89 -5.36
CA LEU A 264 -7.92 7.27 -4.85
C LEU A 264 -8.15 7.33 -3.33
N ASN A 265 -9.13 6.58 -2.85
CA ASN A 265 -9.41 6.50 -1.42
C ASN A 265 -8.28 5.81 -0.65
N LEU A 266 -7.63 4.78 -1.20
CA LEU A 266 -6.45 4.15 -0.57
C LEU A 266 -5.29 5.15 -0.45
N TYR A 267 -5.11 6.06 -1.41
CA TYR A 267 -4.18 7.17 -1.27
C TYR A 267 -4.62 8.15 -0.18
N ASN A 268 -5.89 8.53 -0.16
CA ASN A 268 -6.43 9.60 0.66
C ASN A 268 -6.67 9.21 2.13
N PHE A 269 -6.82 7.93 2.46
CA PHE A 269 -7.13 7.50 3.81
C PHE A 269 -5.90 7.38 4.70
N PRO A 270 -5.96 7.96 5.92
CA PRO A 270 -4.88 7.86 6.92
C PRO A 270 -4.94 6.50 7.65
N ASP A 271 -4.76 5.40 6.94
CA ASP A 271 -4.66 4.08 7.55
C ASP A 271 -3.22 3.82 7.99
N LYS A 272 -3.05 3.53 9.29
CA LYS A 272 -1.73 3.21 9.89
C LYS A 272 -1.10 1.94 9.31
N ASN A 273 -1.92 1.02 8.80
CA ASN A 273 -1.46 -0.25 8.22
C ASN A 273 -1.09 -0.12 6.74
N PHE A 274 -1.41 1.03 6.11
CA PHE A 274 -1.17 1.29 4.69
C PHE A 274 0.02 2.24 4.52
N THR A 275 1.18 1.70 4.21
CA THR A 275 2.44 2.47 4.14
C THR A 275 2.40 3.54 3.04
N GLN A 276 3.24 4.56 3.17
CA GLN A 276 3.37 5.62 2.16
C GLN A 276 3.71 5.04 0.77
N LYS A 277 4.60 4.04 0.72
CA LYS A 277 4.90 3.34 -0.54
C LYS A 277 3.62 2.81 -1.19
N ARG A 278 2.75 2.13 -0.44
CA ARG A 278 1.50 1.56 -0.97
C ARG A 278 0.48 2.62 -1.39
N ARG A 279 0.50 3.79 -0.78
CA ARG A 279 -0.29 4.94 -1.25
C ARG A 279 0.20 5.43 -2.60
N VAL A 280 1.50 5.56 -2.77
CA VAL A 280 2.10 5.90 -4.07
C VAL A 280 1.77 4.83 -5.12
N ASP A 281 1.84 3.54 -4.76
CA ASP A 281 1.43 2.45 -5.65
C ASP A 281 -0.03 2.58 -6.08
N ALA A 282 -0.94 2.94 -5.17
CA ALA A 282 -2.35 3.19 -5.50
C ALA A 282 -2.52 4.37 -6.47
N LEU A 283 -1.76 5.45 -6.28
CA LEU A 283 -1.75 6.59 -7.18
C LEU A 283 -1.22 6.22 -8.57
N CYS A 284 -0.15 5.41 -8.63
CA CYS A 284 0.38 4.86 -9.87
C CYS A 284 -0.66 4.03 -10.64
N LEU A 285 -1.45 3.21 -9.94
CA LEU A 285 -2.54 2.46 -10.56
C LEU A 285 -3.66 3.37 -11.08
N CYS A 286 -3.99 4.47 -10.38
CA CYS A 286 -4.91 5.47 -10.91
C CYS A 286 -4.41 6.07 -12.22
N ILE A 287 -3.12 6.39 -12.30
CA ILE A 287 -2.47 6.88 -13.54
C ILE A 287 -2.57 5.83 -14.65
N GLN A 288 -2.26 4.56 -14.34
CA GLN A 288 -2.39 3.48 -15.32
C GLN A 288 -3.83 3.31 -15.81
N ILE A 289 -4.83 3.41 -14.93
CA ILE A 289 -6.24 3.33 -15.35
C ILE A 289 -6.56 4.43 -16.36
N VAL A 290 -6.21 5.68 -16.11
CA VAL A 290 -6.54 6.77 -17.04
C VAL A 290 -5.72 6.74 -18.32
N CYS A 291 -4.49 6.22 -18.30
CA CYS A 291 -3.60 6.14 -19.46
C CYS A 291 -3.87 4.93 -20.35
N GLU A 292 -4.06 3.74 -19.73
CA GLU A 292 -4.05 2.46 -20.44
C GLU A 292 -5.46 1.96 -20.78
N VAL A 293 -6.41 2.06 -19.85
CA VAL A 293 -7.77 1.49 -20.02
C VAL A 293 -8.54 2.07 -21.22
N PRO A 294 -8.45 3.36 -21.54
CA PRO A 294 -9.09 3.90 -22.75
C PRO A 294 -8.65 3.22 -24.05
N ARG A 295 -7.47 2.61 -24.05
CA ARG A 295 -6.91 1.87 -25.19
C ARG A 295 -7.30 0.39 -25.21
N TRP A 296 -7.79 -0.11 -24.08
CA TRP A 296 -8.30 -1.47 -24.02
C TRP A 296 -9.68 -1.52 -24.65
N LYS A 297 -9.96 -2.55 -25.39
CA LYS A 297 -11.30 -2.78 -25.95
C LYS A 297 -12.30 -3.27 -24.89
N VAL A 298 -11.98 -3.09 -23.60
CA VAL A 298 -12.74 -3.56 -22.43
C VAL A 298 -13.21 -2.35 -21.64
N ALA A 299 -14.52 -2.12 -21.61
CA ALA A 299 -15.09 -0.96 -20.92
C ALA A 299 -15.07 -1.07 -19.39
N ALA A 300 -15.06 -2.28 -18.83
CA ALA A 300 -15.15 -2.53 -17.41
C ALA A 300 -14.10 -3.54 -16.95
N ALA A 301 -13.71 -3.47 -15.66
CA ALA A 301 -12.82 -4.45 -15.06
C ALA A 301 -13.43 -5.87 -15.13
N PRO A 302 -12.64 -6.90 -15.46
CA PRO A 302 -13.10 -8.29 -15.46
C PRO A 302 -13.63 -8.70 -14.07
N SER A 303 -14.52 -9.71 -14.05
CA SER A 303 -14.97 -10.31 -12.80
C SER A 303 -13.79 -10.92 -12.05
N LEU A 304 -13.76 -10.78 -10.72
CA LEU A 304 -12.77 -11.46 -9.87
C LEU A 304 -13.03 -12.96 -9.78
N VAL A 305 -14.28 -13.36 -9.92
CA VAL A 305 -14.70 -14.75 -9.78
C VAL A 305 -15.08 -15.28 -11.15
N THR A 306 -14.28 -16.20 -11.66
CA THR A 306 -14.56 -16.92 -12.92
C THR A 306 -15.33 -18.21 -12.69
N ASP A 307 -15.13 -18.87 -11.56
CA ASP A 307 -15.84 -20.08 -11.12
C ASP A 307 -16.28 -19.92 -9.65
N PRO A 308 -17.53 -19.45 -9.41
CA PRO A 308 -18.07 -19.27 -8.05
C PRO A 308 -18.14 -20.57 -7.25
N LEU A 309 -18.46 -21.70 -7.89
CA LEU A 309 -18.58 -22.98 -7.19
C LEU A 309 -17.22 -23.52 -6.75
N ALA A 310 -16.17 -23.32 -7.57
CA ALA A 310 -14.82 -23.69 -7.18
C ALA A 310 -14.31 -22.82 -6.02
N LEU A 311 -14.61 -21.51 -6.05
CA LEU A 311 -14.27 -20.61 -4.95
C LEU A 311 -15.01 -21.00 -3.67
N GLU A 312 -16.31 -21.22 -3.72
CA GLU A 312 -17.12 -21.60 -2.57
C GLU A 312 -16.61 -22.91 -1.93
N ARG A 313 -16.31 -23.92 -2.73
CA ARG A 313 -15.70 -25.18 -2.24
C ARG A 313 -14.35 -24.93 -1.57
N ALA A 314 -13.49 -24.14 -2.20
CA ALA A 314 -12.16 -23.83 -1.65
C ALA A 314 -12.26 -23.02 -0.34
N VAL A 315 -13.18 -22.05 -0.26
CA VAL A 315 -13.48 -21.29 0.96
C VAL A 315 -14.06 -22.20 2.05
N GLY A 316 -14.90 -23.16 1.68
CA GLY A 316 -15.48 -24.15 2.60
C GLY A 316 -14.43 -24.99 3.33
N HIS A 317 -13.27 -25.21 2.72
CA HIS A 317 -12.15 -25.90 3.37
C HIS A 317 -11.38 -25.05 4.39
N ALA A 318 -11.59 -23.75 4.42
CA ALA A 318 -10.84 -22.86 5.32
C ALA A 318 -10.99 -23.25 6.79
N GLU A 319 -12.20 -23.62 7.22
CA GLU A 319 -12.50 -24.01 8.60
C GLU A 319 -11.56 -25.12 9.11
N SER A 320 -11.21 -26.10 8.26
CA SER A 320 -10.30 -27.19 8.66
C SER A 320 -8.90 -26.67 9.00
N PHE A 321 -8.35 -25.74 8.22
CA PHE A 321 -7.04 -25.15 8.48
C PHE A 321 -7.04 -24.28 9.74
N PHE A 322 -8.09 -23.49 9.96
CA PHE A 322 -8.21 -22.71 11.20
C PHE A 322 -8.35 -23.61 12.43
N ARG A 323 -9.15 -24.69 12.35
CA ARG A 323 -9.31 -25.66 13.44
C ARG A 323 -8.00 -26.35 13.78
N GLU A 324 -7.23 -26.76 12.78
CA GLU A 324 -5.92 -27.38 12.95
C GLU A 324 -4.95 -26.43 13.68
N VAL A 325 -4.85 -25.17 13.25
CA VAL A 325 -3.97 -24.17 13.89
C VAL A 325 -4.46 -23.81 15.29
N LEU A 326 -5.77 -23.69 15.50
CA LEU A 326 -6.35 -23.37 16.82
C LEU A 326 -6.25 -24.53 17.84
N ALA A 327 -5.84 -25.71 17.42
CA ALA A 327 -5.49 -26.81 18.32
C ALA A 327 -4.17 -26.60 19.06
N PHE A 328 -3.30 -25.73 18.55
CA PHE A 328 -2.06 -25.33 19.22
C PHE A 328 -2.29 -24.19 20.19
N ASP A 329 -1.46 -24.12 21.23
CA ASP A 329 -1.51 -23.05 22.22
C ASP A 329 -1.22 -21.65 21.59
N PRO A 330 -1.86 -20.59 22.10
CA PRO A 330 -1.58 -19.25 21.63
C PRO A 330 -0.11 -18.86 21.94
N PRO A 331 0.53 -18.09 21.05
CA PRO A 331 1.92 -17.68 21.27
C PRO A 331 2.04 -16.79 22.50
N VAL A 332 3.14 -16.95 23.23
CA VAL A 332 3.47 -16.09 24.37
C VAL A 332 4.07 -14.78 23.84
N GLY A 333 3.41 -13.65 24.11
CA GLY A 333 3.90 -12.33 23.73
C GLY A 333 3.23 -11.72 22.48
N ASN A 334 3.63 -10.49 22.12
CA ASN A 334 3.04 -9.74 21.01
C ASN A 334 3.89 -9.89 19.73
N ILE A 335 3.48 -10.84 18.89
CA ILE A 335 4.17 -11.20 17.64
C ILE A 335 4.24 -10.03 16.65
N GLU A 336 3.21 -9.18 16.55
CA GLU A 336 3.24 -8.02 15.63
C GLU A 336 4.33 -7.01 15.99
N LYS A 337 4.60 -6.80 17.29
CA LYS A 337 5.71 -5.95 17.72
C LYS A 337 7.06 -6.52 17.31
N GLU A 338 7.23 -7.82 17.37
CA GLU A 338 8.47 -8.50 17.00
C GLU A 338 8.68 -8.48 15.47
N ALA A 339 7.66 -8.71 14.69
CA ALA A 339 7.71 -8.60 13.22
C ALA A 339 8.18 -7.22 12.75
N LYS A 340 7.78 -6.15 13.47
CA LYS A 340 8.25 -4.78 13.22
C LYS A 340 9.73 -4.57 13.60
N LYS A 341 10.26 -5.27 14.60
CA LYS A 341 11.69 -5.23 14.96
C LYS A 341 12.56 -5.98 13.95
N GLY A 342 12.12 -7.17 13.50
CA GLY A 342 12.85 -8.01 12.55
C GLY A 342 13.06 -7.37 11.17
N THR A 343 12.23 -6.42 10.77
CA THR A 343 12.44 -5.61 9.56
C THR A 343 13.50 -4.50 9.73
N ARG A 344 14.00 -4.28 10.95
CA ARG A 344 15.07 -3.31 11.29
C ARG A 344 16.43 -3.94 11.55
N THR A 345 16.70 -5.16 11.13
CA THR A 345 18.04 -5.75 11.25
C THR A 345 19.02 -4.98 10.38
N THR A 346 19.73 -4.05 11.01
CA THR A 346 21.05 -3.60 10.53
C THR A 346 21.96 -4.82 10.40
N PRO A 347 22.55 -5.09 9.24
CA PRO A 347 23.50 -6.19 9.11
C PRO A 347 24.72 -5.90 10.00
N SER A 348 25.15 -6.92 10.76
CA SER A 348 26.42 -6.94 11.44
C SER A 348 27.54 -6.65 10.43
N VAL A 349 28.29 -5.58 10.64
CA VAL A 349 29.24 -5.01 9.68
C VAL A 349 30.53 -5.82 9.71
N ALA A 350 30.73 -6.70 8.72
CA ALA A 350 32.07 -7.08 8.27
C ALA A 350 32.73 -5.89 7.54
N PRO A 351 34.07 -5.75 7.52
CA PRO A 351 34.72 -4.60 6.89
C PRO A 351 34.37 -4.51 5.41
N MET A 352 33.64 -3.45 5.05
CA MET A 352 33.07 -3.24 3.73
C MET A 352 33.92 -2.32 2.85
N ASP A 353 34.01 -2.68 1.56
CA ASP A 353 34.60 -1.89 0.48
C ASP A 353 33.98 -0.48 0.38
N ALA A 354 34.77 0.54 0.02
CA ALA A 354 34.36 1.94 -0.09
C ALA A 354 33.16 2.15 -1.03
N LYS A 355 32.99 1.31 -2.04
CA LYS A 355 31.84 1.32 -2.95
C LYS A 355 30.56 0.86 -2.28
N LYS A 356 30.65 -0.22 -1.47
CA LYS A 356 29.53 -0.71 -0.66
C LYS A 356 29.15 0.26 0.47
N ARG A 357 30.13 1.02 1.04
CA ARG A 357 29.83 2.09 2.01
C ARG A 357 29.01 3.22 1.40
N LYS A 358 29.31 3.62 0.14
CA LYS A 358 28.53 4.65 -0.56
C LYS A 358 27.12 4.17 -0.91
N GLU A 359 26.98 2.92 -1.35
CA GLU A 359 25.67 2.31 -1.62
C GLU A 359 24.83 2.17 -0.34
N LEU A 360 25.44 1.74 0.76
CA LEU A 360 24.78 1.63 2.06
C LEU A 360 24.41 3.01 2.63
N ALA A 361 25.26 4.02 2.46
CA ALA A 361 24.96 5.40 2.85
C ALA A 361 23.81 5.96 2.03
N LEU A 362 23.73 5.63 0.74
CA LEU A 362 22.61 6.01 -0.14
C LEU A 362 21.32 5.27 0.25
N GLN A 363 21.40 3.98 0.58
CA GLN A 363 20.28 3.20 1.09
C GLN A 363 19.81 3.66 2.47
N GLN A 364 20.74 4.05 3.35
CA GLN A 364 20.42 4.65 4.65
C GLN A 364 19.81 6.05 4.49
N GLN A 365 20.24 6.84 3.51
CA GLN A 365 19.59 8.11 3.17
C GLN A 365 18.19 7.89 2.59
N LEU A 366 17.97 6.87 1.76
CA LEU A 366 16.66 6.50 1.26
C LEU A 366 15.75 5.96 2.38
N ALA A 367 16.28 5.14 3.28
CA ALA A 367 15.52 4.65 4.44
C ALA A 367 15.25 5.75 5.49
N ALA A 368 16.19 6.68 5.71
CA ALA A 368 15.97 7.87 6.52
C ALA A 368 14.95 8.81 5.87
N TYR A 369 14.91 8.83 4.56
CA TYR A 369 13.92 9.52 3.77
C TYR A 369 12.52 8.89 3.93
N ASP A 370 12.38 7.58 3.79
CA ASP A 370 11.12 6.85 4.03
C ASP A 370 10.64 7.08 5.49
N ASN A 371 11.54 7.05 6.47
CA ASN A 371 11.23 7.37 7.87
C ASN A 371 10.85 8.84 8.07
N MET A 372 11.47 9.78 7.34
CA MET A 372 11.15 11.20 7.44
C MET A 372 9.81 11.52 6.77
N VAL A 373 9.48 10.83 5.68
CA VAL A 373 8.15 10.90 5.04
C VAL A 373 7.09 10.27 5.95
N ASP A 374 7.38 9.13 6.58
CA ASP A 374 6.48 8.49 7.55
C ASP A 374 6.26 9.37 8.79
N ASN A 375 7.30 9.99 9.34
CA ASN A 375 7.20 10.97 10.44
C ASN A 375 6.49 12.25 10.01
N TRP A 376 6.71 12.68 8.77
CA TRP A 376 6.06 13.90 8.24
C TRP A 376 4.58 13.66 7.93
N MET A 377 4.19 12.43 7.59
CA MET A 377 2.82 12.02 7.34
C MET A 377 2.04 11.72 8.63
N GLY A 378 2.65 11.88 9.81
CA GLY A 378 1.97 11.73 11.09
C GLY A 378 1.77 10.29 11.54
N THR A 379 2.65 9.39 11.15
CA THR A 379 2.72 8.02 11.67
C THR A 379 3.65 7.94 12.88
N ASN A 380 3.31 8.64 13.96
CA ASN A 380 3.79 8.39 15.33
C ASN A 380 2.58 8.08 16.21
#